data_d252f100ea031ff9239aca55d7e39c7c
#
_entry.id   d252f100ea031ff9239aca55d7e39c7c
#
_cell.length_a   1.000
_cell.length_b   1.000
_cell.length_c   1.000
_cell.angle_alpha   90.00
_cell.angle_beta   90.00
_cell.angle_gamma   90.00
#
_symmetry.space_group_name_H-M   'P 1'
#
loop_
_entity.id
_entity.type
_entity.pdbx_description
1 polymer ?
#
loop_
_entity_poly.entity_id
_entity_poly.type
_entity_poly.pdbx_seq_one_letter_code
_entity_poly.pdbx_strand_id
1 'polypeptide(L)' 'MINSQNDTQGDTQEDDIQKRIVSMIKRDARISTADMANQLGISISTVKRRIKTMPHISYVGRGYSGHWEIKE' A
#
# COMPACT_ATOMS: atom_id res chain seq x y z
N MET A 1 2.88 7.07 28.56
CA MET A 1 3.80 6.12 27.93
C MET A 1 3.16 5.38 26.77
N ILE A 2 2.11 4.69 27.04
CA ILE A 2 1.42 3.97 25.99
C ILE A 2 0.92 4.88 24.90
N ASN A 3 0.43 6.05 25.29
CA ASN A 3 -0.10 6.99 24.31
C ASN A 3 0.98 7.51 23.37
N SER A 4 2.15 7.76 23.92
CA SER A 4 3.26 8.21 23.08
C SER A 4 3.64 7.13 22.08
N GLN A 5 3.60 5.91 22.53
CA GLN A 5 3.90 4.80 21.65
C GLN A 5 2.85 4.68 20.54
N ASN A 6 1.61 4.96 20.88
CA ASN A 6 0.54 4.89 19.88
C ASN A 6 0.76 5.91 18.78
N ASP A 7 1.16 7.11 19.17
CA ASP A 7 1.43 8.16 18.18
C ASP A 7 2.58 7.74 17.27
N THR A 8 3.63 7.23 17.88
CA THR A 8 4.78 6.77 17.13
C THR A 8 4.39 5.59 16.26
N GLN A 9 3.58 4.71 16.79
CA GLN A 9 3.13 3.56 16.03
C GLN A 9 2.30 3.97 14.83
N GLY A 10 1.55 5.06 14.96
CA GLY A 10 0.79 5.57 13.84
C GLY A 10 1.68 5.87 12.66
N ASP A 11 2.74 6.62 12.90
CA ASP A 11 3.70 6.97 11.85
C ASP A 11 4.41 5.72 11.35
N THR A 12 4.80 4.86 12.27
CA THR A 12 5.48 3.64 11.90
C THR A 12 4.57 2.74 11.09
N GLN A 13 3.30 2.69 11.45
CA GLN A 13 2.34 1.88 10.71
C GLN A 13 2.16 2.37 9.29
N GLU A 14 2.15 3.67 9.08
CA GLU A 14 2.05 4.21 7.73
C GLU A 14 3.23 3.75 6.89
N ASP A 15 4.43 3.89 7.43
CA ASP A 15 5.63 3.48 6.73
C ASP A 15 5.62 1.97 6.48
N ASP A 16 5.20 1.21 7.48
CA ASP A 16 5.13 -0.24 7.36
C ASP A 16 4.13 -0.67 6.29
N ILE A 17 2.97 -0.03 6.28
CA ILE A 17 1.95 -0.33 5.28
C ILE A 17 2.49 -0.05 3.88
N GLN A 18 3.17 1.08 3.70
CA GLN A 18 3.73 1.42 2.41
C GLN A 18 4.76 0.38 1.97
N LYS A 19 5.61 -0.04 2.88
CA LYS A 19 6.60 -1.07 2.58
C LYS A 19 5.95 -2.38 2.19
N ARG A 20 4.87 -2.74 2.87
CA ARG A 20 4.15 -3.97 2.55
C ARG A 20 3.48 -3.90 1.20
N ILE A 21 2.93 -2.74 0.87
CA ILE A 21 2.31 -2.56 -0.45
C ILE A 21 3.36 -2.74 -1.54
N VAL A 22 4.53 -2.15 -1.36
CA VAL A 22 5.62 -2.29 -2.33
C VAL A 22 6.01 -3.76 -2.46
N SER A 23 6.14 -4.47 -1.36
CA SER A 23 6.49 -5.88 -1.39
C SER A 23 5.44 -6.70 -2.13
N MET A 24 4.17 -6.40 -1.91
CA MET A 24 3.09 -7.11 -2.58
C MET A 24 3.14 -6.88 -4.08
N ILE A 25 3.40 -5.65 -4.49
CA ILE A 25 3.50 -5.32 -5.91
C ILE A 25 4.69 -6.03 -6.55
N LYS A 26 5.81 -6.10 -5.84
CA LYS A 26 6.98 -6.79 -6.35
C LYS A 26 6.74 -8.28 -6.53
N ARG A 27 5.90 -8.85 -5.68
CA ARG A 27 5.53 -10.25 -5.80
C ARG A 27 4.53 -10.49 -6.92
N ASP A 28 3.57 -9.59 -7.04
CA ASP A 28 2.47 -9.75 -7.97
C ASP A 28 2.06 -8.37 -8.47
N ALA A 29 2.58 -7.99 -9.61
CA ALA A 29 2.32 -6.67 -10.18
C ALA A 29 0.85 -6.47 -10.55
N ARG A 30 0.06 -7.54 -10.57
CA ARG A 30 -1.36 -7.46 -10.89
C ARG A 30 -2.26 -7.53 -9.67
N ILE A 31 -1.69 -7.45 -8.49
CA ILE A 31 -2.47 -7.51 -7.26
C ILE A 31 -3.45 -6.33 -7.22
N SER A 32 -4.68 -6.59 -6.80
CA SER A 32 -5.70 -5.55 -6.71
C SER A 32 -5.60 -4.82 -5.40
N THR A 33 -6.17 -3.61 -5.35
CA THR A 33 -6.23 -2.88 -4.08
C THR A 33 -7.08 -3.63 -3.06
N ALA A 34 -8.10 -4.35 -3.52
CA ALA A 34 -8.92 -5.15 -2.62
C ALA A 34 -8.09 -6.26 -1.97
N ASP A 35 -7.23 -6.91 -2.75
CA ASP A 35 -6.37 -7.95 -2.21
C ASP A 35 -5.37 -7.38 -1.22
N MET A 36 -4.79 -6.22 -1.54
CA MET A 36 -3.88 -5.55 -0.63
C MET A 36 -4.58 -5.23 0.69
N ALA A 37 -5.77 -4.67 0.61
CA ALA A 37 -6.54 -4.31 1.80
C ALA A 37 -6.84 -5.53 2.65
N ASN A 38 -7.22 -6.61 2.00
CA ASN A 38 -7.54 -7.85 2.69
C ASN A 38 -6.33 -8.42 3.42
N GLN A 39 -5.19 -8.44 2.76
CA GLN A 39 -3.97 -8.96 3.36
C GLN A 39 -3.45 -8.07 4.48
N LEU A 40 -3.65 -6.76 4.35
CA LEU A 40 -3.19 -5.81 5.36
C LEU A 40 -4.19 -5.61 6.49
N GLY A 41 -5.42 -6.06 6.31
CA GLY A 41 -6.45 -5.86 7.32
C GLY A 41 -6.92 -4.43 7.43
N ILE A 42 -6.91 -3.70 6.33
CA ILE A 42 -7.33 -2.30 6.28
C ILE A 42 -8.34 -2.12 5.16
N SER A 43 -8.92 -0.94 5.07
CA SER A 43 -9.91 -0.67 4.03
C SER A 43 -9.25 -0.39 2.69
N ILE A 44 -10.02 -0.62 1.61
CA ILE A 44 -9.53 -0.31 0.26
C ILE A 44 -9.23 1.18 0.14
N SER A 45 -10.05 2.01 0.75
CA SER A 45 -9.83 3.46 0.73
C SER A 45 -8.48 3.82 1.32
N THR A 46 -8.11 3.14 2.41
CA THR A 46 -6.82 3.39 3.04
C THR A 46 -5.68 2.98 2.11
N VAL A 47 -5.81 1.83 1.44
CA VAL A 47 -4.80 1.37 0.50
C VAL A 47 -4.61 2.41 -0.61
N LYS A 48 -5.71 2.86 -1.19
CA LYS A 48 -5.64 3.85 -2.28
C LYS A 48 -4.99 5.14 -1.80
N ARG A 49 -5.31 5.57 -0.59
CA ARG A 49 -4.72 6.79 -0.02
C ARG A 49 -3.22 6.63 0.14
N ARG A 50 -2.77 5.50 0.65
CA ARG A 50 -1.35 5.27 0.83
C ARG A 50 -0.61 5.25 -0.49
N ILE A 51 -1.20 4.62 -1.49
CA ILE A 51 -0.59 4.56 -2.82
C ILE A 51 -0.45 5.96 -3.40
N LYS A 52 -1.44 6.81 -3.18
CA LYS A 52 -1.35 8.19 -3.67
C LYS A 52 -0.21 8.98 -3.05
N THR A 53 0.21 8.61 -1.84
CA THR A 53 1.34 9.28 -1.19
C THR A 53 2.68 8.73 -1.65
N MET A 54 2.68 7.71 -2.50
CA MET A 54 3.91 7.10 -3.00
C MET A 54 4.06 7.38 -4.49
N PRO A 55 4.75 8.48 -4.84
CA PRO A 55 4.83 8.89 -6.26
C PRO A 55 5.60 7.91 -7.13
N HIS A 56 6.38 7.02 -6.52
CA HIS A 56 7.14 6.04 -7.27
C HIS A 56 6.32 4.82 -7.69
N ILE A 57 5.05 4.76 -7.26
CA ILE A 57 4.15 3.67 -7.62
C ILE A 57 3.07 4.20 -8.53
N SER A 58 2.82 3.53 -9.62
CA SER A 58 1.75 3.91 -10.53
C SER A 58 1.09 2.67 -11.12
N TYR A 59 -0.17 2.82 -11.49
CA TYR A 59 -0.93 1.76 -12.11
C TYR A 59 -1.00 2.02 -13.60
N VAL A 60 -0.62 1.02 -14.39
CA VAL A 60 -0.57 1.14 -15.85
C VAL A 60 -1.62 0.21 -16.43
N GLY A 61 -2.45 0.74 -17.30
CA GLY A 61 -3.48 -0.06 -17.95
C GLY A 61 -4.82 0.11 -17.29
N ARG A 62 -5.76 -0.75 -17.65
CA ARG A 62 -7.12 -0.70 -17.15
C ARG A 62 -7.60 -2.09 -16.78
N GLY A 63 -8.34 -2.15 -15.67
CA GLY A 63 -8.97 -3.38 -15.25
C GLY A 63 -8.01 -4.53 -15.11
N TYR A 64 -8.39 -5.66 -15.67
CA TYR A 64 -7.59 -6.86 -15.50
C TYR A 64 -6.31 -6.88 -16.31
N SER A 65 -6.22 -6.03 -17.31
CA SER A 65 -5.01 -5.98 -18.12
C SER A 65 -3.98 -5.03 -17.55
N GLY A 66 -4.33 -4.31 -16.47
CA GLY A 66 -3.41 -3.36 -15.85
C GLY A 66 -2.47 -4.02 -14.88
N HIS A 67 -1.47 -3.27 -14.49
CA HIS A 67 -0.51 -3.74 -13.48
C HIS A 67 0.13 -2.55 -12.79
N TRP A 68 0.74 -2.82 -11.64
CA TRP A 68 1.43 -1.80 -10.88
C TRP A 68 2.89 -1.72 -11.34
N GLU A 69 3.43 -0.51 -11.36
CA GLU A 69 4.83 -0.30 -11.64
C GLU A 69 5.46 0.49 -10.52
N ILE A 70 6.69 0.14 -10.19
CA ILE A 70 7.47 0.82 -9.16
C ILE A 70 8.70 1.40 -9.83
N LYS A 71 8.86 2.71 -9.70
CA LYS A 71 10.04 3.40 -10.23
C LYS A 71 11.01 3.58 -9.07
N GLU A 72 12.15 2.96 -9.18
CA GLU A 72 13.17 3.07 -8.13
C GLU A 72 14.30 4.02 -8.55
#